data_eab1cfda5d9bed7b1e7cc1ddd13dcc89
#
_entry.id   eab1cfda5d9bed7b1e7cc1ddd13dcc89
#
_cell.length_a   1.000
_cell.length_b   1.000
_cell.length_c   1.000
_cell.angle_alpha   90.00
_cell.angle_beta   90.00
_cell.angle_gamma   90.00
#
_symmetry.space_group_name_H-M   'P 1'
#
loop_
_entity.id
_entity.type
_entity.pdbx_description
1 polymer ?
#
loop_
_entity_poly.entity_id
_entity_poly.type
_entity_poly.pdbx_seq_one_letter_code
_entity_poly.pdbx_strand_id
1 'polypeptide(L)'
;MYRTFFKRLLDIILSGCAIVILSPLLLIIAIAIKIDDPGPVLFRQKRVGIHKTHFSIMKFRTMKMDTPKDTPTHLLENPEQYITKVGKFLRKSSLDELPQIFQIFTGKMSIIGPRPALWNQFDLIAERDKYGANDVRPGLTGWAQINRLDELPIEEKARCDGEYVEKLSFLFDCKCFFGTIGAVLKHDGVVEGGTGRLEKEKKE
;
A
#
# COMPACT_ATOMS: atom_id res chain seq x y z
N MET A 1 -19.18 -1.62 17.52
CA MET A 1 -19.80 -2.61 16.63
C MET A 1 -19.28 -2.51 15.20
N TYR A 2 -19.18 -1.29 14.58
CA TYR A 2 -18.61 -1.15 13.24
C TYR A 2 -17.15 -1.65 13.17
N ARG A 3 -16.25 -1.14 14.02
CA ARG A 3 -14.81 -1.46 14.05
C ARG A 3 -14.51 -2.95 14.16
N THR A 4 -15.31 -3.69 14.91
CA THR A 4 -15.04 -5.10 15.26
C THR A 4 -15.70 -6.10 14.32
N PHE A 5 -16.91 -5.81 13.81
CA PHE A 5 -17.70 -6.75 13.02
C PHE A 5 -18.00 -6.26 11.61
N PHE A 6 -18.73 -5.14 11.47
CA PHE A 6 -19.23 -4.71 10.15
C PHE A 6 -18.11 -4.34 9.19
N LYS A 7 -17.05 -3.70 9.67
CA LYS A 7 -15.89 -3.39 8.84
C LYS A 7 -15.29 -4.66 8.24
N ARG A 8 -15.10 -5.69 9.03
CA ARG A 8 -14.56 -6.97 8.56
C ARG A 8 -15.49 -7.67 7.59
N LEU A 9 -16.78 -7.65 7.82
CA LEU A 9 -17.79 -8.20 6.92
C LEU A 9 -17.75 -7.50 5.55
N LEU A 10 -17.69 -6.17 5.53
CA LEU A 10 -17.54 -5.37 4.31
C LEU A 10 -16.24 -5.68 3.58
N ASP A 11 -15.13 -5.78 4.30
CA ASP A 11 -13.84 -6.16 3.72
C ASP A 11 -13.93 -7.51 2.98
N ILE A 12 -14.57 -8.53 3.59
CA ILE A 12 -14.74 -9.85 3.00
C ILE A 12 -15.63 -9.79 1.76
N ILE A 13 -16.80 -9.17 1.86
CA ILE A 13 -17.76 -9.11 0.76
C ILE A 13 -17.16 -8.36 -0.42
N LEU A 14 -16.65 -7.15 -0.19
CA LEU A 14 -16.12 -6.30 -1.27
C LEU A 14 -14.87 -6.91 -1.91
N SER A 15 -13.95 -7.46 -1.11
CA SER A 15 -12.76 -8.12 -1.67
C SER A 15 -13.11 -9.43 -2.37
N GLY A 16 -14.08 -10.20 -1.89
CA GLY A 16 -14.58 -11.40 -2.56
C GLY A 16 -15.19 -11.07 -3.93
N CYS A 17 -16.06 -10.07 -4.02
CA CYS A 17 -16.60 -9.57 -5.27
C CYS A 17 -15.48 -9.06 -6.21
N ALA A 18 -14.53 -8.29 -5.66
CA ALA A 18 -13.40 -7.78 -6.44
C ALA A 18 -12.52 -8.90 -7.01
N ILE A 19 -12.26 -9.97 -6.26
CA ILE A 19 -11.51 -11.14 -6.74
C ILE A 19 -12.20 -11.76 -7.96
N VAL A 20 -13.52 -11.98 -7.90
CA VAL A 20 -14.27 -12.58 -9.00
C VAL A 20 -14.27 -11.65 -10.23
N ILE A 21 -14.63 -10.37 -10.03
CA ILE A 21 -14.77 -9.40 -11.13
C ILE A 21 -13.42 -9.11 -11.79
N LEU A 22 -12.35 -8.97 -11.00
CA LEU A 22 -11.02 -8.61 -11.51
C LEU A 22 -10.17 -9.82 -11.90
N SER A 23 -10.65 -11.06 -11.72
CA SER A 23 -9.88 -12.27 -12.04
C SER A 23 -9.38 -12.32 -13.51
N PRO A 24 -10.15 -11.91 -14.54
CA PRO A 24 -9.63 -11.87 -15.91
C PRO A 24 -8.49 -10.85 -16.07
N LEU A 25 -8.64 -9.67 -15.44
CA LEU A 25 -7.61 -8.63 -15.47
C LEU A 25 -6.34 -9.08 -14.74
N LEU A 26 -6.47 -9.72 -13.58
CA LEU A 26 -5.33 -10.26 -12.84
C LEU A 26 -4.56 -11.30 -13.67
N LEU A 27 -5.27 -12.14 -14.41
CA LEU A 27 -4.66 -13.13 -15.31
C LEU A 27 -3.93 -12.46 -16.48
N ILE A 28 -4.55 -11.47 -17.13
CA ILE A 28 -3.92 -10.71 -18.22
C ILE A 28 -2.64 -10.04 -17.75
N ILE A 29 -2.66 -9.36 -16.59
CA ILE A 29 -1.48 -8.74 -16.00
C ILE A 29 -0.40 -9.78 -15.70
N ALA A 30 -0.77 -10.93 -15.13
CA ALA A 30 0.16 -12.00 -14.82
C ALA A 30 0.88 -12.52 -16.09
N ILE A 31 0.14 -12.69 -17.19
CA ILE A 31 0.70 -13.10 -18.48
C ILE A 31 1.61 -12.00 -19.05
N ALA A 32 1.18 -10.73 -19.01
CA ALA A 32 1.97 -9.61 -19.49
C ALA A 32 3.32 -9.49 -18.76
N ILE A 33 3.34 -9.66 -17.43
CA ILE A 33 4.58 -9.68 -16.64
C ILE A 33 5.48 -10.82 -17.07
N LYS A 34 4.93 -12.00 -17.32
CA LYS A 34 5.72 -13.17 -17.75
C LYS A 34 6.36 -13.00 -19.12
N ILE A 35 5.69 -12.27 -20.02
CA ILE A 35 6.20 -11.98 -21.36
C ILE A 35 7.28 -10.89 -21.31
N ASP A 36 7.06 -9.83 -20.52
CA ASP A 36 7.96 -8.68 -20.44
C ASP A 36 9.32 -9.04 -19.77
N ASP A 37 9.25 -9.82 -18.68
CA ASP A 37 10.44 -10.27 -17.94
C ASP A 37 10.17 -11.65 -17.29
N PRO A 38 10.74 -12.76 -17.82
CA PRO A 38 10.51 -14.09 -17.28
C PRO A 38 10.92 -14.23 -15.81
N GLY A 39 10.02 -14.80 -14.97
CA GLY A 39 10.25 -14.94 -13.53
C GLY A 39 8.94 -14.99 -12.73
N PRO A 40 8.98 -14.82 -11.41
CA PRO A 40 7.79 -14.79 -10.56
C PRO A 40 6.91 -13.58 -10.90
N VAL A 41 5.61 -13.81 -10.96
CA VAL A 41 4.60 -12.76 -11.24
C VAL A 41 4.42 -11.83 -10.04
N LEU A 42 4.53 -12.38 -8.83
CA LEU A 42 4.31 -11.66 -7.58
C LEU A 42 5.62 -11.30 -6.89
N PHE A 43 5.70 -10.07 -6.46
CA PHE A 43 6.67 -9.57 -5.50
C PHE A 43 6.09 -9.70 -4.09
N ARG A 44 6.95 -10.05 -3.13
CA ARG A 44 6.57 -10.19 -1.72
C ARG A 44 7.56 -9.45 -0.84
N GLN A 45 7.05 -8.73 0.16
CA GLN A 45 7.87 -7.97 1.10
C GLN A 45 7.28 -8.05 2.50
N LYS A 46 8.13 -8.24 3.51
CA LYS A 46 7.70 -8.33 4.91
C LYS A 46 7.22 -6.97 5.41
N ARG A 47 6.01 -6.95 5.97
CA ARG A 47 5.34 -5.76 6.50
C ARG A 47 4.75 -6.01 7.89
N VAL A 48 4.44 -4.92 8.58
CA VAL A 48 3.78 -4.94 9.87
C VAL A 48 2.27 -4.98 9.67
N GLY A 49 1.63 -5.95 10.34
CA GLY A 49 0.19 -6.12 10.42
C GLY A 49 -0.39 -5.66 11.75
N ILE A 50 -1.66 -5.98 11.98
CA ILE A 50 -2.35 -5.68 13.25
C ILE A 50 -1.58 -6.26 14.45
N HIS A 51 -1.56 -5.52 15.57
CA HIS A 51 -0.83 -5.87 16.81
C HIS A 51 0.64 -6.19 16.57
N LYS A 52 1.25 -5.46 15.64
CA LYS A 52 2.67 -5.63 15.23
C LYS A 52 3.03 -7.03 14.75
N THR A 53 2.06 -7.83 14.32
CA THR A 53 2.31 -9.10 13.63
C THR A 53 3.00 -8.85 12.30
N HIS A 54 3.62 -9.88 11.73
CA HIS A 54 4.28 -9.75 10.44
C HIS A 54 3.53 -10.54 9.36
N PHE A 55 3.44 -9.97 8.17
CA PHE A 55 2.95 -10.66 6.98
C PHE A 55 3.76 -10.27 5.74
N SER A 56 3.69 -11.07 4.69
CA SER A 56 4.30 -10.72 3.41
C SER A 56 3.26 -10.07 2.52
N ILE A 57 3.36 -8.74 2.29
CA ILE A 57 2.49 -8.06 1.32
C ILE A 57 2.72 -8.61 -0.08
N MET A 58 1.66 -8.72 -0.87
CA MET A 58 1.71 -9.19 -2.25
C MET A 58 1.44 -8.03 -3.21
N LYS A 59 2.34 -7.87 -4.19
CA LYS A 59 2.18 -6.96 -5.32
C LYS A 59 2.53 -7.68 -6.61
N PHE A 60 2.05 -7.21 -7.74
CA PHE A 60 2.64 -7.61 -9.02
C PHE A 60 4.08 -7.12 -9.11
N ARG A 61 4.94 -7.95 -9.69
CA ARG A 61 6.34 -7.59 -9.91
C ARG A 61 6.42 -6.52 -11.01
N THR A 62 7.05 -5.41 -10.68
CA THR A 62 7.25 -4.26 -11.57
C THR A 62 8.71 -4.00 -11.89
N MET A 63 9.62 -4.72 -11.24
CA MET A 63 11.06 -4.60 -11.42
C MET A 63 11.64 -5.87 -12.01
N LYS A 64 12.72 -5.72 -12.76
CA LYS A 64 13.46 -6.81 -13.40
C LYS A 64 14.07 -7.76 -12.39
N MET A 65 14.35 -8.99 -12.82
CA MET A 65 14.96 -10.01 -11.98
C MET A 65 16.40 -9.73 -11.56
N ASP A 66 17.10 -8.91 -12.32
CA ASP A 66 18.48 -8.48 -12.05
C ASP A 66 18.57 -7.28 -11.06
N THR A 67 17.44 -6.78 -10.59
CA THR A 67 17.42 -5.71 -9.59
C THR A 67 18.08 -6.15 -8.29
N PRO A 68 19.00 -5.34 -7.72
CA PRO A 68 19.61 -5.61 -6.42
C PRO A 68 18.55 -5.84 -5.33
N LYS A 69 18.57 -7.03 -4.70
CA LYS A 69 17.51 -7.46 -3.76
C LYS A 69 17.58 -6.77 -2.40
N ASP A 70 18.78 -6.38 -2.00
CA ASP A 70 19.05 -5.85 -0.66
C ASP A 70 19.03 -4.32 -0.60
N THR A 71 18.84 -3.65 -1.76
CA THR A 71 18.81 -2.20 -1.82
C THR A 71 17.37 -1.71 -2.01
N PRO A 72 16.83 -0.89 -1.08
CA PRO A 72 15.54 -0.23 -1.26
C PRO A 72 15.50 0.58 -2.56
N THR A 73 14.36 0.60 -3.25
CA THR A 73 14.21 1.24 -4.57
C THR A 73 14.66 2.72 -4.59
N HIS A 74 14.43 3.46 -3.49
CA HIS A 74 14.82 4.87 -3.39
C HIS A 74 16.33 5.10 -3.16
N LEU A 75 17.07 4.05 -2.85
CA LEU A 75 18.53 4.08 -2.70
C LEU A 75 19.27 3.54 -3.94
N LEU A 76 18.55 3.07 -4.94
CA LEU A 76 19.14 2.62 -6.20
C LEU A 76 19.60 3.83 -7.03
N GLU A 77 20.83 3.78 -7.55
CA GLU A 77 21.24 4.68 -8.62
C GLU A 77 20.41 4.38 -9.87
N ASN A 78 19.66 5.36 -10.38
CA ASN A 78 18.79 5.23 -11.55
C ASN A 78 17.76 4.08 -11.44
N PRO A 79 16.83 4.12 -10.46
CA PRO A 79 15.86 3.03 -10.24
C PRO A 79 14.99 2.74 -11.47
N GLU A 80 14.82 3.70 -12.37
CA GLU A 80 14.01 3.56 -13.58
C GLU A 80 14.54 2.50 -14.56
N GLN A 81 15.84 2.24 -14.60
CA GLN A 81 16.45 1.21 -15.46
C GLN A 81 16.05 -0.22 -15.07
N TYR A 82 15.69 -0.41 -13.81
CA TYR A 82 15.25 -1.69 -13.28
C TYR A 82 13.73 -1.89 -13.38
N ILE A 83 12.97 -0.86 -13.76
CA ILE A 83 11.51 -0.98 -13.92
C ILE A 83 11.22 -1.56 -15.31
N THR A 84 10.42 -2.64 -15.36
CA THR A 84 9.99 -3.25 -16.62
C THR A 84 8.99 -2.34 -17.36
N LYS A 85 8.77 -2.57 -18.67
CA LYS A 85 7.80 -1.78 -19.45
C LYS A 85 6.37 -1.92 -18.89
N VAL A 86 5.96 -3.16 -18.64
CA VAL A 86 4.68 -3.45 -17.98
C VAL A 86 4.66 -2.88 -16.57
N GLY A 87 5.78 -3.01 -15.83
CA GLY A 87 5.94 -2.47 -14.49
C GLY A 87 5.73 -0.95 -14.40
N LYS A 88 6.21 -0.19 -15.38
CA LYS A 88 5.99 1.27 -15.45
C LYS A 88 4.51 1.61 -15.57
N PHE A 89 3.78 0.89 -16.41
CA PHE A 89 2.33 1.05 -16.54
C PHE A 89 1.60 0.68 -15.24
N LEU A 90 1.95 -0.47 -14.63
CA LEU A 90 1.31 -0.94 -13.40
C LEU A 90 1.49 0.04 -12.23
N ARG A 91 2.70 0.58 -12.04
CA ARG A 91 2.98 1.59 -11.02
C ARG A 91 2.19 2.88 -11.25
N LYS A 92 2.17 3.38 -12.49
CA LYS A 92 1.43 4.60 -12.84
C LYS A 92 -0.07 4.47 -12.59
N SER A 93 -0.63 3.27 -12.78
CA SER A 93 -2.06 2.98 -12.58
C SER A 93 -2.39 2.39 -11.21
N SER A 94 -1.38 2.17 -10.33
CA SER A 94 -1.51 1.45 -9.05
C SER A 94 -2.10 0.03 -9.17
N LEU A 95 -2.11 -0.54 -10.38
CA LEU A 95 -2.59 -1.91 -10.61
C LEU A 95 -1.65 -2.98 -10.04
N ASP A 96 -0.40 -2.63 -9.75
CA ASP A 96 0.56 -3.51 -9.08
C ASP A 96 0.10 -3.92 -7.67
N GLU A 97 -0.75 -3.13 -7.03
CA GLU A 97 -1.27 -3.42 -5.69
C GLU A 97 -2.51 -4.33 -5.67
N LEU A 98 -3.14 -4.62 -6.84
CA LEU A 98 -4.35 -5.45 -6.91
C LEU A 98 -4.23 -6.83 -6.21
N PRO A 99 -3.10 -7.55 -6.20
CA PRO A 99 -2.99 -8.82 -5.48
C PRO A 99 -3.26 -8.71 -3.97
N GLN A 100 -3.23 -7.51 -3.38
CA GLN A 100 -3.54 -7.30 -1.97
C GLN A 100 -5.02 -7.58 -1.64
N ILE A 101 -5.92 -7.60 -2.64
CA ILE A 101 -7.33 -8.00 -2.43
C ILE A 101 -7.45 -9.41 -1.80
N PHE A 102 -6.55 -10.34 -2.13
CA PHE A 102 -6.50 -11.65 -1.48
C PHE A 102 -6.10 -11.56 -0.01
N GLN A 103 -5.28 -10.56 0.35
CA GLN A 103 -4.87 -10.35 1.73
C GLN A 103 -5.95 -9.65 2.55
N ILE A 104 -6.78 -8.83 1.92
CA ILE A 104 -7.98 -8.26 2.52
C ILE A 104 -8.99 -9.39 2.77
N PHE A 105 -9.25 -10.22 1.77
CA PHE A 105 -10.17 -11.36 1.90
C PHE A 105 -9.76 -12.32 3.02
N THR A 106 -8.47 -12.61 3.16
CA THR A 106 -7.94 -13.49 4.21
C THR A 106 -7.75 -12.82 5.58
N GLY A 107 -7.99 -11.51 5.70
CA GLY A 107 -7.95 -10.76 6.96
C GLY A 107 -6.59 -10.27 7.42
N LYS A 108 -5.55 -10.37 6.59
CA LYS A 108 -4.23 -9.78 6.86
C LYS A 108 -4.25 -8.26 6.68
N MET A 109 -5.14 -7.77 5.81
CA MET A 109 -5.35 -6.36 5.51
C MET A 109 -6.84 -6.00 5.55
N SER A 110 -7.13 -4.72 5.46
CA SER A 110 -8.45 -4.10 5.26
C SER A 110 -8.41 -3.26 3.97
N ILE A 111 -9.56 -2.91 3.42
CA ILE A 111 -9.65 -1.95 2.31
C ILE A 111 -9.12 -0.60 2.78
N ILE A 112 -9.62 -0.11 3.93
CA ILE A 112 -9.24 1.17 4.50
C ILE A 112 -8.49 0.97 5.82
N GLY A 113 -7.35 1.62 5.97
CA GLY A 113 -6.53 1.57 7.18
C GLY A 113 -5.17 2.24 6.99
N PRO A 114 -4.34 2.34 8.03
CA PRO A 114 -2.96 2.79 7.92
C PRO A 114 -2.17 1.95 6.93
N ARG A 115 -1.34 2.58 6.08
CA ARG A 115 -0.49 1.83 5.13
C ARG A 115 0.48 0.91 5.90
N PRO A 116 0.64 -0.38 5.51
CA PRO A 116 1.51 -1.30 6.26
C PRO A 116 2.96 -0.83 6.23
N ALA A 117 3.54 -0.57 7.41
CA ALA A 117 4.94 -0.19 7.57
C ALA A 117 5.87 -1.34 7.15
N LEU A 118 7.09 -1.02 6.71
CA LEU A 118 8.15 -2.02 6.59
C LEU A 118 8.48 -2.59 7.98
N TRP A 119 8.83 -3.87 8.02
CA TRP A 119 9.13 -4.57 9.28
C TRP A 119 10.27 -3.95 10.08
N ASN A 120 11.16 -3.19 9.44
CA ASN A 120 12.33 -2.51 10.01
C ASN A 120 12.16 -1.00 10.17
N GLN A 121 10.97 -0.45 9.95
CA GLN A 121 10.64 0.96 10.23
C GLN A 121 10.29 1.13 11.71
N PHE A 122 11.24 0.87 12.61
CA PHE A 122 11.01 0.86 14.06
C PHE A 122 10.49 2.19 14.58
N ASP A 123 11.01 3.31 14.07
CA ASP A 123 10.59 4.65 14.49
C ASP A 123 9.12 4.93 14.17
N LEU A 124 8.68 4.60 12.96
CA LEU A 124 7.26 4.74 12.57
C LEU A 124 6.36 3.80 13.40
N ILE A 125 6.82 2.57 13.65
CA ILE A 125 6.06 1.60 14.46
C ILE A 125 5.91 2.11 15.90
N ALA A 126 6.98 2.60 16.50
CA ALA A 126 6.96 3.16 17.85
C ALA A 126 6.09 4.43 17.94
N GLU A 127 6.17 5.31 16.94
CA GLU A 127 5.36 6.52 16.91
C GLU A 127 3.84 6.20 16.79
N ARG A 128 3.48 5.21 15.97
CA ARG A 128 2.11 4.71 15.81
C ARG A 128 1.51 4.09 17.08
N ASP A 129 2.35 3.53 17.96
CA ASP A 129 1.88 3.00 19.26
C ASP A 129 1.23 4.09 20.12
N LYS A 130 1.70 5.34 20.05
CA LYS A 130 1.14 6.48 20.79
C LYS A 130 -0.33 6.77 20.43
N TYR A 131 -0.74 6.36 19.25
CA TYR A 131 -2.06 6.63 18.67
C TYR A 131 -2.91 5.36 18.47
N GLY A 132 -2.43 4.20 18.89
CA GLY A 132 -3.12 2.92 18.66
C GLY A 132 -3.25 2.52 17.19
N ALA A 133 -2.42 3.09 16.30
CA ALA A 133 -2.50 2.83 14.86
C ALA A 133 -1.97 1.44 14.47
N ASN A 134 -1.22 0.78 15.36
CA ASN A 134 -0.81 -0.61 15.20
C ASN A 134 -1.89 -1.63 15.62
N ASP A 135 -2.98 -1.18 16.27
CA ASP A 135 -4.07 -2.04 16.77
C ASP A 135 -5.25 -2.15 15.80
N VAL A 136 -5.07 -1.65 14.58
CA VAL A 136 -6.00 -1.82 13.47
C VAL A 136 -5.33 -2.56 12.31
N ARG A 137 -6.13 -3.21 11.45
CA ARG A 137 -5.59 -3.84 10.26
C ARG A 137 -5.02 -2.78 9.31
N PRO A 138 -3.83 -3.00 8.74
CA PRO A 138 -3.31 -2.11 7.71
C PRO A 138 -4.22 -2.13 6.48
N GLY A 139 -4.33 -0.97 5.81
CA GLY A 139 -5.19 -0.77 4.67
C GLY A 139 -4.46 -0.86 3.33
N LEU A 140 -5.23 -1.16 2.28
CA LEU A 140 -4.81 -0.96 0.89
C LEU A 140 -4.70 0.55 0.61
N THR A 141 -5.64 1.31 1.13
CA THR A 141 -5.62 2.77 1.17
C THR A 141 -6.05 3.28 2.55
N GLY A 142 -5.89 4.58 2.82
CA GLY A 142 -6.23 5.15 4.11
C GLY A 142 -6.12 6.67 4.16
N TRP A 143 -6.36 7.22 5.35
CA TRP A 143 -6.44 8.66 5.56
C TRP A 143 -5.14 9.39 5.22
N ALA A 144 -3.98 8.85 5.59
CA ALA A 144 -2.69 9.43 5.24
C ALA A 144 -2.48 9.47 3.71
N GLN A 145 -2.81 8.38 3.00
CA GLN A 145 -2.59 8.30 1.55
C GLN A 145 -3.43 9.31 0.76
N ILE A 146 -4.72 9.48 1.09
CA ILE A 146 -5.57 10.44 0.36
C ILE A 146 -5.22 11.89 0.63
N ASN A 147 -4.55 12.18 1.75
CA ASN A 147 -4.05 13.51 2.08
C ASN A 147 -2.60 13.73 1.61
N ARG A 148 -2.02 12.80 0.84
CA ARG A 148 -0.63 12.87 0.32
C ARG A 148 0.44 12.94 1.41
N LEU A 149 0.17 12.32 2.55
CA LEU A 149 1.00 12.40 3.73
C LEU A 149 2.01 11.22 3.81
N ASP A 150 2.17 10.44 2.73
CA ASP A 150 3.14 9.32 2.70
C ASP A 150 4.60 9.82 2.64
N GLU A 151 4.82 11.07 2.21
CA GLU A 151 6.14 11.72 2.16
C GLU A 151 6.45 12.60 3.39
N LEU A 152 5.51 12.70 4.36
CA LEU A 152 5.67 13.52 5.54
C LEU A 152 6.62 12.89 6.58
N PRO A 153 7.14 13.73 7.50
CA PRO A 153 7.83 13.26 8.68
C PRO A 153 7.05 12.18 9.43
N ILE A 154 7.78 11.27 10.07
CA ILE A 154 7.23 10.09 10.74
C ILE A 154 6.13 10.47 11.75
N GLU A 155 6.33 11.54 12.50
CA GLU A 155 5.40 12.02 13.53
C GLU A 155 4.07 12.46 12.91
N GLU A 156 4.11 13.20 11.81
CA GLU A 156 2.91 13.67 11.13
C GLU A 156 2.13 12.53 10.49
N LYS A 157 2.85 11.57 9.91
CA LYS A 157 2.27 10.35 9.34
C LYS A 157 1.59 9.52 10.42
N ALA A 158 2.26 9.28 11.55
CA ALA A 158 1.71 8.53 12.67
C ALA A 158 0.49 9.23 13.29
N ARG A 159 0.53 10.57 13.41
CA ARG A 159 -0.62 11.36 13.87
C ARG A 159 -1.82 11.24 12.94
N CYS A 160 -1.59 11.27 11.64
CA CYS A 160 -2.66 11.09 10.64
C CYS A 160 -3.26 9.67 10.71
N ASP A 161 -2.43 8.65 10.90
CA ASP A 161 -2.89 7.28 11.13
C ASP A 161 -3.68 7.17 12.45
N GLY A 162 -3.29 7.94 13.48
CA GLY A 162 -4.02 8.07 14.75
C GLY A 162 -5.39 8.73 14.56
N GLU A 163 -5.45 9.82 13.78
CA GLU A 163 -6.71 10.49 13.43
C GLU A 163 -7.69 9.50 12.75
N TYR A 164 -7.18 8.64 11.88
CA TYR A 164 -7.99 7.59 11.28
C TYR A 164 -8.57 6.65 12.35
N VAL A 165 -7.74 6.20 13.31
CA VAL A 165 -8.17 5.28 14.37
C VAL A 165 -9.24 5.90 15.26
N GLU A 166 -9.09 7.18 15.60
CA GLU A 166 -10.04 7.95 16.41
C GLU A 166 -11.38 8.09 15.69
N LYS A 167 -11.36 8.49 14.41
CA LYS A 167 -12.57 8.74 13.60
C LYS A 167 -13.15 7.50 12.93
N LEU A 168 -12.59 6.30 13.20
CA LEU A 168 -12.95 5.06 12.53
C LEU A 168 -14.45 4.76 12.64
N SER A 169 -15.14 4.96 11.53
CA SER A 169 -16.58 4.74 11.34
C SER A 169 -16.88 4.40 9.90
N PHE A 170 -18.08 3.89 9.62
CA PHE A 170 -18.50 3.60 8.25
C PHE A 170 -18.41 4.81 7.31
N LEU A 171 -18.89 5.97 7.77
CA LEU A 171 -18.84 7.20 6.99
C LEU A 171 -17.40 7.68 6.72
N PHE A 172 -16.52 7.51 7.70
CA PHE A 172 -15.11 7.89 7.52
C PHE A 172 -14.39 6.94 6.57
N ASP A 173 -14.68 5.64 6.62
CA ASP A 173 -14.19 4.68 5.64
C ASP A 173 -14.71 5.00 4.23
N CYS A 174 -15.98 5.36 4.07
CA CYS A 174 -16.52 5.84 2.79
C CYS A 174 -15.78 7.10 2.30
N LYS A 175 -15.53 8.07 3.18
CA LYS A 175 -14.74 9.27 2.83
C LYS A 175 -13.36 8.91 2.32
N CYS A 176 -12.66 7.99 2.99
CA CYS A 176 -11.35 7.50 2.54
C CYS A 176 -11.44 6.77 1.20
N PHE A 177 -12.46 5.94 1.00
CA PHE A 177 -12.66 5.20 -0.26
C PHE A 177 -12.87 6.14 -1.45
N PHE A 178 -13.82 7.07 -1.35
CA PHE A 178 -14.07 8.02 -2.43
C PHE A 178 -12.93 9.01 -2.63
N GLY A 179 -12.24 9.40 -1.54
CA GLY A 179 -11.03 10.20 -1.61
C GLY A 179 -9.92 9.52 -2.40
N THR A 180 -9.77 8.19 -2.26
CA THR A 180 -8.82 7.39 -3.03
C THR A 180 -9.14 7.41 -4.52
N ILE A 181 -10.42 7.23 -4.88
CA ILE A 181 -10.85 7.30 -6.29
C ILE A 181 -10.49 8.67 -6.88
N GLY A 182 -10.76 9.75 -6.13
CA GLY A 182 -10.40 11.11 -6.54
C GLY A 182 -8.89 11.31 -6.72
N ALA A 183 -8.06 10.76 -5.83
CA ALA A 183 -6.60 10.83 -5.92
C ALA A 183 -6.06 10.06 -7.12
N VAL A 184 -6.55 8.85 -7.35
CA VAL A 184 -6.14 8.03 -8.50
C VAL A 184 -6.53 8.67 -9.84
N LEU A 185 -7.75 9.22 -9.95
CA LEU A 185 -8.23 9.86 -11.18
C LEU A 185 -7.46 11.15 -11.51
N LYS A 186 -6.99 11.88 -10.50
CA LYS A 186 -6.18 13.09 -10.71
C LYS A 186 -4.73 12.80 -11.09
N HIS A 187 -4.35 11.52 -11.26
CA HIS A 187 -2.96 11.08 -11.50
C HIS A 187 -1.98 11.57 -10.43
N ASP A 188 -2.47 11.88 -9.27
CA ASP A 188 -1.65 12.20 -8.10
C ASP A 188 -1.09 10.89 -7.54
N GLY A 189 -0.28 10.21 -8.37
CA GLY A 189 0.28 8.89 -8.06
C GLY A 189 0.99 8.91 -6.71
N VAL A 190 0.72 7.91 -5.88
CA VAL A 190 1.49 7.65 -4.67
C VAL A 190 2.94 7.44 -5.10
N VAL A 191 3.81 8.39 -4.79
CA VAL A 191 5.25 8.23 -4.97
C VAL A 191 5.71 7.22 -3.92
N GLU A 192 5.99 5.99 -4.33
CA GLU A 192 6.49 4.98 -3.41
C GLU A 192 7.88 5.37 -2.89
N GLY A 193 7.98 5.60 -1.59
CA GLY A 193 9.25 5.59 -0.88
C GLY A 193 10.06 6.89 -0.87
N GLY A 194 9.43 8.05 -0.96
CA GLY A 194 10.13 9.31 -0.97
C GLY A 194 10.36 9.97 0.38
N THR A 195 11.29 9.49 1.19
CA THR A 195 11.92 10.36 2.22
C THR A 195 13.05 11.23 1.66
N GLY A 196 13.40 11.07 0.38
CA GLY A 196 14.57 11.70 -0.23
C GLY A 196 14.34 13.05 -0.94
N ARG A 197 13.10 13.48 -1.15
CA ARG A 197 12.84 14.74 -1.87
C ARG A 197 12.87 16.00 -0.99
N LEU A 198 12.56 15.88 0.28
CA LEU A 198 12.55 17.01 1.22
C LEU A 198 13.94 17.51 1.61
N GLU A 199 15.01 16.74 1.39
CA GLU A 199 16.38 17.22 1.64
C GLU A 199 16.95 18.09 0.50
N LYS A 200 16.38 18.03 -0.71
CA LYS A 200 16.87 18.83 -1.85
C LYS A 200 16.33 20.27 -1.86
N GLU A 201 15.13 20.51 -1.33
CA GLU A 201 14.56 21.87 -1.25
C GLU A 201 15.08 22.72 -0.09
N LYS A 202 15.84 22.14 0.84
CA LYS A 202 16.49 22.88 1.96
C LYS A 202 17.94 23.29 1.67
N LYS A 203 18.45 23.04 0.46
CA LYS A 203 19.85 23.37 0.07
C LYS A 203 19.95 24.38 -1.09
N GLU A 204 18.87 25.00 -1.47
CA GLU A 204 18.84 26.25 -2.29
C GLU A 204 18.30 27.40 -1.38
#